data_e0b1828a5c57cc837e753c7cb685ef1b
#
_entry.id   e0b1828a5c57cc837e753c7cb685ef1b
#
_cell.length_a   1.000
_cell.length_b   1.000
_cell.length_c   1.000
_cell.angle_alpha   90.00
_cell.angle_beta   90.00
_cell.angle_gamma   90.00
#
_symmetry.space_group_name_H-M   'P 1'
#
loop_
_entity.id
_entity.type
_entity.pdbx_description
1 polymer ?
#
loop_
_entity_poly.entity_id
_entity_poly.type
_entity_poly.pdbx_seq_one_letter_code
_entity_poly.pdbx_strand_id
1 'polypeptide(L)'
;MENELKVIFLPFFLAPGHLIPVVDTARLFAMHGVNVTIITTPANALLFQKAIDRNANSGHQIKTHVLQFPSDQVGLPQGIENFNTVTSLGMTSKLFHGLSLLQPQIEQLFQDMQPDCIVSDMFYPWTVDSAAKLGIPRLLLYVTCYFSLCAQNCVQQYKPHESVNSDTDLFLLPGLPNKIEMTRLQLPEWLRTPNGYTQLMDKIKESERRSYGSILANSFYELEGAYEELHKNSMGIRTWSVGPVSLRVNKDVADKVERGNKAAVEEHELLNWLNAKECNSVLYICFGSSSKFPTAQLIEMAHGLEASGHQFIWVVRQKDGDQSEGWLGDFEKRMKESNRGLIIRGWAPQILILEHPAIGGQVTHCGSNSLLEGVTAGLPMIAWPLYAEQFYLEKLVTEVLKIGVAVGKKEWSIWAEETKEVVKRNNIEKAVKFLMGSGEEAAEMRNRAKELGNAARKAVESRGSSQSNFMGLISGLKSLKCARNSDEWVGN
;
A
#
# COMPACT_ATOMS: atom_id res chain seq x y z
N MET A 1 -16.59 26.85 -17.28
CA MET A 1 -16.90 25.41 -17.37
C MET A 1 -16.18 24.68 -18.53
N GLU A 2 -15.78 25.37 -19.61
CA GLU A 2 -15.05 24.71 -20.76
C GLU A 2 -13.59 24.33 -20.46
N ASN A 3 -12.98 24.76 -19.39
CA ASN A 3 -11.55 24.60 -19.10
C ASN A 3 -11.25 23.61 -17.95
N GLU A 4 -12.25 22.90 -17.45
CA GLU A 4 -12.10 21.99 -16.31
C GLU A 4 -11.70 20.59 -16.77
N LEU A 5 -10.58 20.05 -16.22
CA LEU A 5 -10.13 18.69 -16.53
C LEU A 5 -11.15 17.67 -16.03
N LYS A 6 -11.49 16.68 -16.87
CA LYS A 6 -12.28 15.50 -16.52
C LYS A 6 -11.36 14.30 -16.47
N VAL A 7 -11.22 13.68 -15.30
CA VAL A 7 -10.33 12.53 -15.10
C VAL A 7 -11.09 11.34 -14.54
N ILE A 8 -10.92 10.19 -15.18
CA ILE A 8 -11.45 8.92 -14.67
C ILE A 8 -10.34 8.19 -13.91
N PHE A 9 -10.65 7.75 -12.69
CA PHE A 9 -9.81 6.88 -11.89
C PHE A 9 -10.36 5.45 -11.90
N LEU A 10 -9.49 4.50 -12.21
CA LEU A 10 -9.79 3.07 -12.23
C LEU A 10 -8.86 2.35 -11.23
N PRO A 11 -9.26 2.24 -9.95
CA PRO A 11 -8.50 1.51 -8.95
C PRO A 11 -8.61 0.00 -9.14
N PHE A 12 -7.60 -0.76 -8.69
CA PHE A 12 -7.68 -2.21 -8.69
C PHE A 12 -8.67 -2.67 -7.62
N PHE A 13 -9.83 -3.11 -8.03
CA PHE A 13 -10.98 -3.41 -7.15
C PHE A 13 -10.69 -4.55 -6.17
N LEU A 14 -9.85 -5.50 -6.56
CA LEU A 14 -9.68 -6.73 -5.80
C LEU A 14 -8.88 -6.54 -4.50
N ALA A 15 -8.07 -5.48 -4.39
CA ALA A 15 -7.20 -5.27 -3.23
C ALA A 15 -7.42 -3.90 -2.58
N PRO A 16 -7.91 -3.82 -1.32
CA PRO A 16 -8.03 -2.55 -0.60
C PRO A 16 -6.71 -1.77 -0.47
N GLY A 17 -5.58 -2.48 -0.43
CA GLY A 17 -4.25 -1.87 -0.44
C GLY A 17 -3.94 -1.08 -1.73
N HIS A 18 -4.61 -1.39 -2.84
CA HIS A 18 -4.57 -0.63 -4.09
C HIS A 18 -5.70 0.41 -4.15
N LEU A 19 -6.90 0.00 -3.80
CA LEU A 19 -8.10 0.83 -3.88
C LEU A 19 -7.96 2.13 -3.09
N ILE A 20 -7.55 2.04 -1.82
CA ILE A 20 -7.51 3.17 -0.90
C ILE A 20 -6.55 4.28 -1.39
N PRO A 21 -5.26 4.03 -1.72
CA PRO A 21 -4.38 5.11 -2.18
C PRO A 21 -4.76 5.68 -3.55
N VAL A 22 -5.40 4.89 -4.43
CA VAL A 22 -5.93 5.41 -5.70
C VAL A 22 -7.09 6.36 -5.44
N VAL A 23 -7.99 6.02 -4.52
CA VAL A 23 -9.09 6.92 -4.09
C VAL A 23 -8.55 8.16 -3.41
N ASP A 24 -7.56 8.04 -2.52
CA ASP A 24 -6.92 9.20 -1.89
C ASP A 24 -6.29 10.12 -2.98
N THR A 25 -5.66 9.55 -4.01
CA THR A 25 -5.11 10.33 -5.13
C THR A 25 -6.23 11.01 -5.93
N ALA A 26 -7.34 10.33 -6.19
CA ALA A 26 -8.51 10.89 -6.86
C ALA A 26 -9.10 12.10 -6.08
N ARG A 27 -9.19 11.99 -4.74
CA ARG A 27 -9.59 13.08 -3.85
C ARG A 27 -8.62 14.26 -3.96
N LEU A 28 -7.31 13.99 -4.02
CA LEU A 28 -6.30 15.03 -4.19
C LEU A 28 -6.50 15.80 -5.51
N PHE A 29 -6.79 15.11 -6.62
CA PHE A 29 -7.12 15.75 -7.90
C PHE A 29 -8.36 16.65 -7.78
N ALA A 30 -9.43 16.15 -7.17
CA ALA A 30 -10.67 16.89 -6.99
C ALA A 30 -10.46 18.15 -6.15
N MET A 31 -9.67 18.09 -5.07
CA MET A 31 -9.30 19.24 -4.23
C MET A 31 -8.52 20.33 -5.00
N HIS A 32 -7.99 20.02 -6.20
CA HIS A 32 -7.30 20.98 -7.07
C HIS A 32 -8.09 21.35 -8.33
N GLY A 33 -9.41 21.23 -8.26
CA GLY A 33 -10.33 21.70 -9.30
C GLY A 33 -10.38 20.78 -10.53
N VAL A 34 -10.14 19.50 -10.36
CA VAL A 34 -10.34 18.48 -11.40
C VAL A 34 -11.69 17.80 -11.18
N ASN A 35 -12.46 17.62 -12.25
CA ASN A 35 -13.70 16.85 -12.22
C ASN A 35 -13.36 15.35 -12.28
N VAL A 36 -13.57 14.65 -11.18
CA VAL A 36 -13.12 13.28 -10.97
C VAL A 36 -14.29 12.30 -10.95
N THR A 37 -14.17 11.21 -11.72
CA THR A 37 -15.05 10.05 -11.61
C THR A 37 -14.23 8.82 -11.22
N ILE A 38 -14.62 8.15 -10.14
CA ILE A 38 -14.01 6.88 -9.68
C ILE A 38 -14.92 5.74 -10.13
N ILE A 39 -14.43 4.82 -10.94
CA ILE A 39 -15.15 3.59 -11.29
C ILE A 39 -14.89 2.55 -10.20
N THR A 40 -15.94 1.90 -9.70
CA THR A 40 -15.85 0.92 -8.61
C THR A 40 -17.00 -0.09 -8.67
N THR A 41 -17.06 -1.01 -7.70
CA THR A 41 -18.15 -1.99 -7.54
C THR A 41 -18.85 -1.79 -6.19
N PRO A 42 -20.08 -2.32 -5.99
CA PRO A 42 -20.90 -2.03 -4.81
C PRO A 42 -20.20 -2.26 -3.48
N ALA A 43 -19.60 -3.45 -3.27
CA ALA A 43 -18.93 -3.76 -2.01
C ALA A 43 -17.67 -2.90 -1.78
N ASN A 44 -16.97 -2.54 -2.85
CA ASN A 44 -15.78 -1.70 -2.78
C ASN A 44 -16.10 -0.23 -2.54
N ALA A 45 -17.22 0.28 -3.06
CA ALA A 45 -17.70 1.64 -2.79
C ALA A 45 -17.86 1.90 -1.29
N LEU A 46 -18.32 0.92 -0.52
CA LEU A 46 -18.53 1.04 0.92
C LEU A 46 -17.25 1.40 1.69
N LEU A 47 -16.07 1.09 1.14
CA LEU A 47 -14.77 1.34 1.78
C LEU A 47 -14.37 2.83 1.79
N PHE A 48 -15.00 3.67 0.96
CA PHE A 48 -14.58 5.05 0.78
C PHE A 48 -15.71 6.05 0.45
N GLN A 49 -16.94 5.59 0.22
CA GLN A 49 -18.04 6.47 -0.21
C GLN A 49 -18.26 7.65 0.71
N LYS A 50 -18.19 7.46 2.03
CA LYS A 50 -18.33 8.55 2.99
C LYS A 50 -17.28 9.65 2.81
N ALA A 51 -16.04 9.29 2.48
CA ALA A 51 -14.98 10.27 2.20
C ALA A 51 -15.25 11.03 0.90
N ILE A 52 -15.80 10.35 -0.13
CA ILE A 52 -16.21 11.00 -1.38
C ILE A 52 -17.36 11.96 -1.13
N ASP A 53 -18.37 11.56 -0.36
CA ASP A 53 -19.53 12.40 -0.03
C ASP A 53 -19.10 13.67 0.74
N ARG A 54 -18.16 13.55 1.69
CA ARG A 54 -17.59 14.71 2.39
C ARG A 54 -16.88 15.66 1.43
N ASN A 55 -16.07 15.15 0.51
CA ASN A 55 -15.40 15.98 -0.49
C ASN A 55 -16.42 16.67 -1.42
N ALA A 56 -17.44 15.95 -1.90
CA ALA A 56 -18.48 16.51 -2.75
C ALA A 56 -19.28 17.62 -2.00
N ASN A 57 -19.65 17.38 -0.74
CA ASN A 57 -20.33 18.35 0.12
C ASN A 57 -19.47 19.59 0.41
N SER A 58 -18.13 19.44 0.34
CA SER A 58 -17.19 20.58 0.43
C SER A 58 -17.00 21.32 -0.89
N GLY A 59 -17.77 20.99 -1.93
CA GLY A 59 -17.78 21.67 -3.23
C GLY A 59 -16.78 21.11 -4.25
N HIS A 60 -16.10 20.00 -3.95
CA HIS A 60 -15.19 19.36 -4.90
C HIS A 60 -15.96 18.50 -5.92
N GLN A 61 -15.56 18.58 -7.18
CA GLN A 61 -16.17 17.82 -8.28
C GLN A 61 -15.66 16.37 -8.29
N ILE A 62 -16.23 15.51 -7.44
CA ILE A 62 -15.87 14.09 -7.34
C ILE A 62 -17.12 13.23 -7.17
N LYS A 63 -17.16 12.11 -7.90
CA LYS A 63 -18.24 11.13 -7.82
C LYS A 63 -17.75 9.71 -8.06
N THR A 64 -18.58 8.75 -7.66
CA THR A 64 -18.39 7.33 -7.98
C THR A 64 -19.33 6.91 -9.12
N HIS A 65 -18.83 6.03 -9.98
CA HIS A 65 -19.62 5.25 -10.93
C HIS A 65 -19.53 3.79 -10.56
N VAL A 66 -20.65 3.18 -10.19
CA VAL A 66 -20.70 1.81 -9.65
C VAL A 66 -21.11 0.84 -10.76
N LEU A 67 -20.22 -0.13 -11.05
CA LEU A 67 -20.47 -1.26 -11.93
C LEU A 67 -20.82 -2.50 -11.12
N GLN A 68 -21.83 -3.24 -11.55
CA GLN A 68 -22.18 -4.51 -10.89
C GLN A 68 -21.08 -5.56 -11.15
N PHE A 69 -20.52 -6.10 -10.08
CA PHE A 69 -19.55 -7.19 -10.22
C PHE A 69 -20.28 -8.46 -10.70
N PRO A 70 -19.79 -9.18 -11.73
CA PRO A 70 -20.49 -10.30 -12.35
C PRO A 70 -20.36 -11.59 -11.53
N SER A 71 -20.75 -11.55 -10.25
CA SER A 71 -20.60 -12.66 -9.28
C SER A 71 -21.25 -13.95 -9.77
N ASP A 72 -22.45 -13.87 -10.31
CA ASP A 72 -23.21 -15.04 -10.79
C ASP A 72 -22.53 -15.70 -12.00
N GLN A 73 -21.96 -14.90 -12.91
CA GLN A 73 -21.28 -15.41 -14.11
C GLN A 73 -20.00 -16.19 -13.78
N VAL A 74 -19.34 -15.84 -12.67
CA VAL A 74 -18.11 -16.50 -12.23
C VAL A 74 -18.30 -17.47 -11.07
N GLY A 75 -19.55 -17.66 -10.62
CA GLY A 75 -19.90 -18.57 -9.52
C GLY A 75 -19.31 -18.15 -8.19
N LEU A 76 -19.37 -16.85 -7.87
CA LEU A 76 -19.06 -16.27 -6.57
C LEU A 76 -20.36 -15.86 -5.85
N PRO A 77 -20.43 -15.98 -4.52
CA PRO A 77 -21.51 -15.37 -3.75
C PRO A 77 -21.57 -13.84 -3.97
N GLN A 78 -22.79 -13.28 -3.92
CA GLN A 78 -23.00 -11.85 -3.97
C GLN A 78 -22.22 -11.13 -2.84
N GLY A 79 -21.59 -9.98 -3.17
CA GLY A 79 -20.78 -9.21 -2.24
C GLY A 79 -19.34 -9.69 -2.09
N ILE A 80 -18.94 -10.80 -2.72
CA ILE A 80 -17.53 -11.20 -2.82
C ILE A 80 -16.90 -10.51 -4.02
N GLU A 81 -16.27 -9.36 -3.78
CA GLU A 81 -15.73 -8.48 -4.82
C GLU A 81 -14.26 -8.11 -4.62
N ASN A 82 -13.64 -8.58 -3.52
CA ASN A 82 -12.23 -8.31 -3.22
C ASN A 82 -11.59 -9.41 -2.34
N PHE A 83 -10.27 -9.37 -2.21
CA PHE A 83 -9.48 -10.38 -1.48
C PHE A 83 -9.74 -10.45 0.01
N ASN A 84 -10.35 -9.43 0.63
CA ASN A 84 -10.65 -9.46 2.07
C ASN A 84 -11.67 -10.55 2.44
N THR A 85 -12.51 -10.95 1.48
CA THR A 85 -13.60 -11.90 1.66
C THR A 85 -13.31 -13.29 1.09
N VAL A 86 -12.14 -13.46 0.44
CA VAL A 86 -11.71 -14.71 -0.19
C VAL A 86 -11.29 -15.73 0.86
N THR A 87 -11.72 -16.98 0.68
CA THR A 87 -11.41 -18.09 1.58
C THR A 87 -10.61 -19.22 0.92
N SER A 88 -10.41 -19.18 -0.41
CA SER A 88 -9.68 -20.19 -1.16
C SER A 88 -9.03 -19.64 -2.43
N LEU A 89 -8.01 -20.34 -2.94
CA LEU A 89 -7.36 -20.03 -4.22
C LEU A 89 -8.35 -20.04 -5.39
N GLY A 90 -9.31 -20.96 -5.38
CA GLY A 90 -10.36 -21.04 -6.41
C GLY A 90 -11.22 -19.77 -6.47
N MET A 91 -11.50 -19.13 -5.34
CA MET A 91 -12.21 -17.85 -5.32
C MET A 91 -11.35 -16.71 -5.88
N THR A 92 -10.05 -16.71 -5.64
CA THR A 92 -9.11 -15.73 -6.21
C THR A 92 -9.14 -15.74 -7.74
N SER A 93 -9.06 -16.92 -8.35
CA SER A 93 -9.15 -17.07 -9.82
C SER A 93 -10.47 -16.57 -10.38
N LYS A 94 -11.58 -16.85 -9.68
CA LYS A 94 -12.92 -16.36 -10.04
C LYS A 94 -13.03 -14.83 -9.94
N LEU A 95 -12.40 -14.20 -8.94
CA LEU A 95 -12.34 -12.74 -8.84
C LEU A 95 -11.61 -12.11 -10.03
N PHE A 96 -10.46 -12.64 -10.43
CA PHE A 96 -9.73 -12.16 -11.61
C PHE A 96 -10.55 -12.37 -12.89
N HIS A 97 -11.25 -13.49 -13.02
CA HIS A 97 -12.16 -13.71 -14.16
C HIS A 97 -13.31 -12.69 -14.16
N GLY A 98 -13.98 -12.46 -13.02
CA GLY A 98 -15.02 -11.44 -12.89
C GLY A 98 -14.51 -10.04 -13.25
N LEU A 99 -13.30 -9.70 -12.82
CA LEU A 99 -12.65 -8.44 -13.18
C LEU A 99 -12.46 -8.31 -14.70
N SER A 100 -12.04 -9.37 -15.38
CA SER A 100 -11.85 -9.36 -16.84
C SER A 100 -13.15 -9.16 -17.60
N LEU A 101 -14.28 -9.63 -17.09
CA LEU A 101 -15.61 -9.47 -17.68
C LEU A 101 -16.11 -8.01 -17.61
N LEU A 102 -15.56 -7.19 -16.73
CA LEU A 102 -15.91 -5.76 -16.62
C LEU A 102 -15.24 -4.89 -17.68
N GLN A 103 -14.17 -5.37 -18.35
CA GLN A 103 -13.41 -4.56 -19.30
C GLN A 103 -14.30 -3.93 -20.39
N PRO A 104 -15.19 -4.64 -21.11
CA PRO A 104 -16.00 -4.02 -22.17
C PRO A 104 -16.91 -2.90 -21.65
N GLN A 105 -17.48 -3.07 -20.44
CA GLN A 105 -18.31 -2.04 -19.81
C GLN A 105 -17.50 -0.80 -19.44
N ILE A 106 -16.28 -0.99 -18.94
CA ILE A 106 -15.38 0.11 -18.57
C ILE A 106 -14.92 0.86 -19.83
N GLU A 107 -14.60 0.14 -20.93
CA GLU A 107 -14.25 0.76 -22.21
C GLU A 107 -15.42 1.58 -22.80
N GLN A 108 -16.66 1.08 -22.67
CA GLN A 108 -17.85 1.84 -23.07
C GLN A 108 -18.01 3.11 -22.22
N LEU A 109 -17.79 3.05 -20.89
CA LEU A 109 -17.84 4.22 -20.03
C LEU A 109 -16.78 5.28 -20.43
N PHE A 110 -15.59 4.87 -20.83
CA PHE A 110 -14.59 5.81 -21.34
C PHE A 110 -15.08 6.54 -22.60
N GLN A 111 -15.77 5.82 -23.49
CA GLN A 111 -16.37 6.43 -24.68
C GLN A 111 -17.51 7.39 -24.35
N ASP A 112 -18.41 6.99 -23.45
CA ASP A 112 -19.60 7.80 -23.09
C ASP A 112 -19.23 9.05 -22.29
N MET A 113 -18.25 8.96 -21.39
CA MET A 113 -17.86 10.06 -20.51
C MET A 113 -16.87 11.03 -21.13
N GLN A 114 -16.17 10.64 -22.20
CA GLN A 114 -15.17 11.46 -22.91
C GLN A 114 -14.22 12.18 -21.93
N PRO A 115 -13.41 11.44 -21.12
CA PRO A 115 -12.49 12.05 -20.19
C PRO A 115 -11.32 12.74 -20.90
N ASP A 116 -10.65 13.65 -20.22
CA ASP A 116 -9.41 14.26 -20.71
C ASP A 116 -8.17 13.42 -20.37
N CYS A 117 -8.30 12.51 -19.39
CA CYS A 117 -7.23 11.60 -18.95
C CYS A 117 -7.82 10.39 -18.22
N ILE A 118 -7.20 9.23 -18.39
CA ILE A 118 -7.46 8.03 -17.61
C ILE A 118 -6.29 7.80 -16.65
N VAL A 119 -6.57 7.71 -15.36
CA VAL A 119 -5.62 7.26 -14.31
C VAL A 119 -6.04 5.86 -13.89
N SER A 120 -5.24 4.86 -14.21
CA SER A 120 -5.55 3.48 -13.86
C SER A 120 -4.45 2.82 -13.05
N ASP A 121 -4.85 1.93 -12.15
CA ASP A 121 -3.93 1.06 -11.44
C ASP A 121 -3.10 0.22 -12.41
N MET A 122 -1.91 -0.19 -11.98
CA MET A 122 -0.98 -1.00 -12.77
C MET A 122 -1.60 -2.31 -13.28
N PHE A 123 -2.54 -2.89 -12.57
CA PHE A 123 -3.20 -4.15 -12.93
C PHE A 123 -4.21 -4.05 -14.09
N TYR A 124 -4.35 -2.87 -14.71
CA TYR A 124 -5.14 -2.67 -15.92
C TYR A 124 -4.26 -2.24 -17.11
N PRO A 125 -3.30 -3.07 -17.57
CA PRO A 125 -2.39 -2.70 -18.65
C PRO A 125 -3.12 -2.37 -19.97
N TRP A 126 -4.29 -2.96 -20.22
CA TRP A 126 -5.12 -2.74 -21.41
C TRP A 126 -5.66 -1.28 -21.54
N THR A 127 -5.72 -0.53 -20.44
CA THR A 127 -6.22 0.86 -20.46
C THR A 127 -5.36 1.80 -21.31
N VAL A 128 -4.10 1.44 -21.58
CA VAL A 128 -3.25 2.22 -22.50
C VAL A 128 -3.79 2.16 -23.94
N ASP A 129 -4.32 1.01 -24.36
CA ASP A 129 -4.92 0.85 -25.68
C ASP A 129 -6.26 1.58 -25.78
N SER A 130 -7.07 1.53 -24.71
CA SER A 130 -8.35 2.27 -24.66
C SER A 130 -8.13 3.79 -24.71
N ALA A 131 -7.13 4.30 -23.96
CA ALA A 131 -6.78 5.72 -24.00
C ALA A 131 -6.26 6.15 -25.38
N ALA A 132 -5.42 5.32 -26.02
CA ALA A 132 -4.92 5.59 -27.37
C ALA A 132 -6.05 5.66 -28.42
N LYS A 133 -7.04 4.78 -28.34
CA LYS A 133 -8.23 4.82 -29.22
C LYS A 133 -9.04 6.12 -29.08
N LEU A 134 -9.03 6.72 -27.87
CA LEU A 134 -9.72 7.99 -27.59
C LEU A 134 -8.84 9.22 -27.84
N GLY A 135 -7.57 9.05 -28.18
CA GLY A 135 -6.62 10.15 -28.35
C GLY A 135 -6.36 10.93 -27.05
N ILE A 136 -6.39 10.28 -25.89
CA ILE A 136 -6.21 10.91 -24.58
C ILE A 136 -5.01 10.31 -23.82
N PRO A 137 -4.36 11.07 -22.93
CA PRO A 137 -3.29 10.54 -22.08
C PRO A 137 -3.82 9.49 -21.10
N ARG A 138 -3.03 8.44 -20.89
CA ARG A 138 -3.18 7.50 -19.78
C ARG A 138 -2.04 7.71 -18.80
N LEU A 139 -2.36 7.76 -17.50
CA LEU A 139 -1.41 7.73 -16.40
C LEU A 139 -1.51 6.38 -15.70
N LEU A 140 -0.38 5.70 -15.57
CA LEU A 140 -0.30 4.51 -14.74
C LEU A 140 -0.10 4.92 -13.28
N LEU A 141 -0.90 4.37 -12.37
CA LEU A 141 -0.76 4.65 -10.96
C LEU A 141 -0.16 3.43 -10.24
N TYR A 142 0.97 3.66 -9.58
CA TYR A 142 1.61 2.71 -8.70
C TYR A 142 1.29 3.02 -7.23
N VAL A 143 0.98 1.98 -6.47
CA VAL A 143 0.77 2.04 -5.02
C VAL A 143 1.96 1.46 -4.25
N THR A 144 3.08 1.28 -4.93
CA THR A 144 4.37 0.89 -4.38
C THR A 144 5.36 2.05 -4.45
N CYS A 145 6.66 1.78 -4.23
CA CYS A 145 7.73 2.78 -4.26
C CYS A 145 8.79 2.45 -5.33
N TYR A 146 9.65 3.41 -5.67
CA TYR A 146 10.68 3.24 -6.69
C TYR A 146 11.71 2.19 -6.33
N PHE A 147 12.09 2.07 -5.05
CA PHE A 147 13.02 1.05 -4.60
C PHE A 147 12.58 -0.34 -5.04
N SER A 148 11.31 -0.70 -4.77
CA SER A 148 10.79 -2.02 -5.14
C SER A 148 10.69 -2.21 -6.65
N LEU A 149 10.31 -1.19 -7.41
CA LEU A 149 10.28 -1.23 -8.88
C LEU A 149 11.69 -1.43 -9.45
N CYS A 150 12.69 -0.70 -8.97
CA CYS A 150 14.09 -0.84 -9.39
C CYS A 150 14.66 -2.20 -9.02
N ALA A 151 14.43 -2.68 -7.79
CA ALA A 151 14.90 -3.98 -7.33
C ALA A 151 14.30 -5.13 -8.13
N GLN A 152 12.99 -5.11 -8.37
CA GLN A 152 12.29 -6.09 -9.18
C GLN A 152 12.78 -6.09 -10.64
N ASN A 153 12.95 -4.89 -11.23
CA ASN A 153 13.48 -4.75 -12.58
C ASN A 153 14.92 -5.29 -12.68
N CYS A 154 15.74 -5.06 -11.67
CA CYS A 154 17.09 -5.59 -11.55
C CYS A 154 17.08 -7.15 -11.57
N VAL A 155 16.21 -7.78 -10.75
CA VAL A 155 16.09 -9.25 -10.73
C VAL A 155 15.65 -9.79 -12.08
N GLN A 156 14.67 -9.16 -12.75
CA GLN A 156 14.20 -9.58 -14.07
C GLN A 156 15.28 -9.43 -15.16
N GLN A 157 16.01 -8.33 -15.14
CA GLN A 157 16.98 -7.98 -16.19
C GLN A 157 18.29 -8.76 -16.08
N TYR A 158 18.84 -8.85 -14.86
CA TYR A 158 20.18 -9.42 -14.63
C TYR A 158 20.14 -10.83 -14.10
N LYS A 159 19.00 -11.30 -13.60
CA LYS A 159 18.79 -12.65 -13.05
C LYS A 159 19.85 -13.11 -12.05
N PRO A 160 20.28 -12.26 -11.11
CA PRO A 160 21.37 -12.57 -10.19
C PRO A 160 21.10 -13.81 -9.34
N HIS A 161 19.83 -14.13 -9.10
CA HIS A 161 19.37 -15.29 -8.35
C HIS A 161 19.66 -16.63 -9.05
N GLU A 162 19.92 -16.63 -10.37
CA GLU A 162 20.29 -17.86 -11.13
C GLU A 162 21.76 -18.23 -10.91
N SER A 163 22.60 -17.30 -10.41
CA SER A 163 24.05 -17.53 -10.22
C SER A 163 24.42 -18.23 -8.91
N VAL A 164 23.49 -18.40 -7.96
CA VAL A 164 23.74 -19.03 -6.66
C VAL A 164 23.32 -20.49 -6.63
N ASN A 165 23.97 -21.31 -5.80
CA ASN A 165 23.76 -22.75 -5.78
C ASN A 165 22.60 -23.20 -4.89
N SER A 166 22.28 -22.44 -3.85
CA SER A 166 21.23 -22.77 -2.88
C SER A 166 20.22 -21.62 -2.74
N ASP A 167 19.01 -21.93 -2.30
CA ASP A 167 17.95 -20.94 -2.08
C ASP A 167 18.25 -19.98 -0.93
N THR A 168 19.20 -20.32 -0.07
CA THR A 168 19.65 -19.52 1.07
C THR A 168 20.94 -18.74 0.82
N ASP A 169 21.61 -18.98 -0.32
CA ASP A 169 22.80 -18.23 -0.68
C ASP A 169 22.44 -16.78 -1.02
N LEU A 170 23.29 -15.87 -0.57
CA LEU A 170 23.11 -14.43 -0.85
C LEU A 170 23.57 -14.11 -2.27
N PHE A 171 22.80 -13.32 -2.98
CA PHE A 171 23.16 -12.66 -4.23
C PHE A 171 22.96 -11.17 -4.15
N LEU A 172 23.81 -10.42 -4.82
CA LEU A 172 23.75 -8.97 -4.91
C LEU A 172 22.74 -8.54 -5.99
N LEU A 173 21.94 -7.51 -5.74
CA LEU A 173 21.16 -6.82 -6.75
C LEU A 173 22.05 -5.78 -7.47
N PRO A 174 22.46 -6.04 -8.73
CA PRO A 174 23.37 -5.13 -9.43
C PRO A 174 22.66 -3.86 -9.92
N GLY A 175 23.39 -2.77 -10.04
CA GLY A 175 22.89 -1.52 -10.63
C GLY A 175 22.00 -0.67 -9.72
N LEU A 176 21.78 -1.07 -8.48
CA LEU A 176 21.08 -0.26 -7.49
C LEU A 176 22.03 0.77 -6.84
N PRO A 177 21.53 1.94 -6.38
CA PRO A 177 22.33 2.94 -5.67
C PRO A 177 23.01 2.41 -4.40
N ASN A 178 22.37 1.50 -3.69
CA ASN A 178 22.88 0.84 -2.49
C ASN A 178 23.24 -0.62 -2.78
N LYS A 179 24.18 -1.15 -2.01
CA LYS A 179 24.49 -2.58 -2.01
C LYS A 179 23.38 -3.32 -1.28
N ILE A 180 22.55 -4.08 -2.02
CA ILE A 180 21.42 -4.86 -1.50
C ILE A 180 21.66 -6.33 -1.80
N GLU A 181 21.63 -7.16 -0.78
CA GLU A 181 21.76 -8.61 -0.88
C GLU A 181 20.44 -9.30 -0.51
N MET A 182 20.08 -10.34 -1.28
CA MET A 182 18.87 -11.12 -1.08
C MET A 182 19.17 -12.63 -1.27
N THR A 183 18.22 -13.46 -0.84
CA THR A 183 18.22 -14.89 -1.13
C THR A 183 17.08 -15.22 -2.10
N ARG A 184 17.12 -16.37 -2.78
CA ARG A 184 16.01 -16.83 -3.63
C ARG A 184 14.70 -16.98 -2.85
N LEU A 185 14.76 -17.41 -1.59
CA LEU A 185 13.58 -17.56 -0.73
C LEU A 185 12.82 -16.23 -0.51
N GLN A 186 13.51 -15.10 -0.62
CA GLN A 186 12.91 -13.78 -0.44
C GLN A 186 12.27 -13.23 -1.72
N LEU A 187 12.50 -13.87 -2.87
CA LEU A 187 11.92 -13.43 -4.13
C LEU A 187 10.48 -13.93 -4.29
N PRO A 188 9.60 -13.14 -4.93
CA PRO A 188 8.31 -13.60 -5.40
C PRO A 188 8.43 -14.84 -6.28
N GLU A 189 7.49 -15.78 -6.15
CA GLU A 189 7.50 -17.06 -6.87
C GLU A 189 7.63 -16.89 -8.39
N TRP A 190 6.92 -15.92 -8.97
CA TRP A 190 6.91 -15.65 -10.41
C TRP A 190 8.25 -15.13 -10.96
N LEU A 191 9.15 -14.66 -10.09
CA LEU A 191 10.55 -14.34 -10.44
C LEU A 191 11.46 -15.57 -10.38
N ARG A 192 11.14 -16.54 -9.52
CA ARG A 192 11.87 -17.82 -9.40
C ARG A 192 11.45 -18.80 -10.47
N THR A 193 10.15 -18.86 -10.77
CA THR A 193 9.55 -19.77 -11.74
C THR A 193 8.53 -18.99 -12.57
N PRO A 194 8.80 -18.73 -13.87
CA PRO A 194 7.88 -18.01 -14.74
C PRO A 194 6.50 -18.65 -14.79
N ASN A 195 5.46 -17.82 -14.67
CA ASN A 195 4.06 -18.22 -14.68
C ASN A 195 3.18 -17.13 -15.32
N GLY A 196 1.86 -17.24 -15.23
CA GLY A 196 0.93 -16.24 -15.78
C GLY A 196 1.11 -14.84 -15.19
N TYR A 197 1.60 -14.74 -13.96
CA TYR A 197 1.89 -13.46 -13.32
C TYR A 197 3.12 -12.77 -13.92
N THR A 198 4.12 -13.56 -14.36
CA THR A 198 5.29 -13.04 -15.10
C THR A 198 4.84 -12.30 -16.36
N GLN A 199 3.94 -12.92 -17.16
CA GLN A 199 3.40 -12.31 -18.36
C GLN A 199 2.59 -11.04 -18.07
N LEU A 200 1.88 -11.01 -16.94
CA LEU A 200 1.15 -9.81 -16.51
C LEU A 200 2.13 -8.68 -16.18
N MET A 201 3.22 -8.96 -15.46
CA MET A 201 4.25 -7.97 -15.12
C MET A 201 4.92 -7.40 -16.38
N ASP A 202 5.19 -8.21 -17.39
CA ASP A 202 5.72 -7.75 -18.68
C ASP A 202 4.74 -6.83 -19.41
N LYS A 203 3.44 -7.16 -19.41
CA LYS A 203 2.38 -6.29 -19.96
C LYS A 203 2.25 -4.97 -19.22
N ILE A 204 2.38 -4.99 -17.88
CA ILE A 204 2.37 -3.77 -17.06
C ILE A 204 3.53 -2.86 -17.46
N LYS A 205 4.74 -3.40 -17.53
CA LYS A 205 5.95 -2.66 -17.92
C LYS A 205 5.83 -2.08 -19.34
N GLU A 206 5.31 -2.84 -20.28
CA GLU A 206 5.05 -2.35 -21.64
C GLU A 206 3.99 -1.27 -21.67
N SER A 207 2.88 -1.45 -20.93
CA SER A 207 1.83 -0.43 -20.83
C SER A 207 2.32 0.88 -20.19
N GLU A 208 3.27 0.78 -19.23
CA GLU A 208 3.91 1.93 -18.62
C GLU A 208 4.67 2.76 -19.66
N ARG A 209 5.52 2.11 -20.49
CA ARG A 209 6.30 2.78 -21.54
C ARG A 209 5.44 3.50 -22.56
N ARG A 210 4.23 3.00 -22.82
CA ARG A 210 3.26 3.57 -23.75
C ARG A 210 2.34 4.62 -23.12
N SER A 211 2.43 4.81 -21.81
CA SER A 211 1.64 5.79 -21.06
C SER A 211 2.24 7.20 -21.18
N TYR A 212 1.44 8.21 -20.94
CA TYR A 212 1.94 9.59 -20.78
C TYR A 212 2.94 9.71 -19.64
N GLY A 213 2.81 8.86 -18.65
CA GLY A 213 3.72 8.71 -17.53
C GLY A 213 3.10 7.91 -16.39
N SER A 214 3.81 7.86 -15.24
CA SER A 214 3.35 7.16 -14.05
C SER A 214 3.29 8.07 -12.82
N ILE A 215 2.33 7.77 -11.93
CA ILE A 215 2.16 8.42 -10.63
C ILE A 215 2.53 7.42 -9.55
N LEU A 216 3.40 7.81 -8.62
CA LEU A 216 3.67 7.04 -7.41
C LEU A 216 3.02 7.76 -6.22
N ALA A 217 1.91 7.16 -5.76
CA ALA A 217 1.13 7.70 -4.63
C ALA A 217 1.83 7.49 -3.28
N ASN A 218 2.66 6.45 -3.20
CA ASN A 218 3.35 6.00 -1.98
C ASN A 218 4.84 6.34 -1.97
N SER A 219 5.24 7.41 -2.66
CA SER A 219 6.62 7.89 -2.65
C SER A 219 6.72 9.42 -2.66
N PHE A 220 7.83 9.92 -2.18
CA PHE A 220 8.25 11.32 -2.24
C PHE A 220 9.77 11.38 -2.40
N TYR A 221 10.29 12.48 -2.96
CA TYR A 221 11.71 12.56 -3.37
C TYR A 221 12.68 12.30 -2.22
N GLU A 222 12.42 12.85 -1.04
CA GLU A 222 13.28 12.73 0.14
C GLU A 222 13.30 11.33 0.74
N LEU A 223 12.32 10.47 0.37
CA LEU A 223 12.32 9.06 0.77
C LEU A 223 13.33 8.25 -0.04
N GLU A 224 13.33 8.39 -1.35
CA GLU A 224 14.05 7.48 -2.26
C GLU A 224 14.48 8.13 -3.59
N GLY A 225 14.86 9.41 -3.58
CA GLY A 225 15.17 10.19 -4.78
C GLY A 225 16.19 9.55 -5.73
N ALA A 226 17.22 8.87 -5.21
CA ALA A 226 18.18 8.14 -6.04
C ALA A 226 17.54 6.99 -6.85
N TYR A 227 16.51 6.36 -6.30
CA TYR A 227 15.74 5.31 -6.97
C TYR A 227 14.70 5.89 -7.95
N GLU A 228 14.15 7.07 -7.64
CA GLU A 228 13.32 7.83 -8.59
C GLU A 228 14.11 8.17 -9.85
N GLU A 229 15.32 8.70 -9.70
CA GLU A 229 16.19 9.02 -10.84
C GLU A 229 16.62 7.76 -11.63
N LEU A 230 16.95 6.67 -10.92
CA LEU A 230 17.24 5.39 -11.58
C LEU A 230 16.07 4.88 -12.40
N HIS A 231 14.85 4.94 -11.85
CA HIS A 231 13.64 4.50 -12.56
C HIS A 231 13.36 5.35 -13.79
N LYS A 232 13.39 6.69 -13.66
CA LYS A 232 13.23 7.63 -14.77
C LYS A 232 14.19 7.33 -15.92
N ASN A 233 15.47 7.16 -15.59
CA ASN A 233 16.51 6.90 -16.59
C ASN A 233 16.34 5.51 -17.25
N SER A 234 15.95 4.48 -16.51
CA SER A 234 15.80 3.12 -17.02
C SER A 234 14.55 2.94 -17.88
N MET A 235 13.47 3.63 -17.56
CA MET A 235 12.20 3.52 -18.28
C MET A 235 12.06 4.55 -19.40
N GLY A 236 12.74 5.69 -19.31
CA GLY A 236 12.67 6.77 -20.30
C GLY A 236 11.31 7.48 -20.32
N ILE A 237 10.55 7.44 -19.24
CA ILE A 237 9.20 8.00 -19.13
C ILE A 237 9.12 9.06 -18.03
N ARG A 238 8.04 9.85 -18.07
CA ARG A 238 7.73 10.81 -17.01
C ARG A 238 7.18 10.09 -15.79
N THR A 239 7.64 10.47 -14.62
CA THR A 239 7.11 9.96 -13.35
C THR A 239 6.93 11.09 -12.35
N TRP A 240 5.92 10.97 -11.49
CA TRP A 240 5.61 11.96 -10.46
C TRP A 240 5.41 11.27 -9.12
N SER A 241 6.30 11.52 -8.18
CA SER A 241 6.08 11.21 -6.77
C SER A 241 5.13 12.26 -6.19
N VAL A 242 3.95 11.85 -5.75
CA VAL A 242 2.92 12.76 -5.23
C VAL A 242 2.57 12.50 -3.77
N GLY A 243 3.18 11.47 -3.17
CA GLY A 243 2.95 11.06 -1.80
C GLY A 243 3.68 11.91 -0.75
N PRO A 244 3.38 11.70 0.53
CA PRO A 244 2.28 10.89 1.06
C PRO A 244 0.91 11.55 0.85
N VAL A 245 0.10 10.98 -0.03
CA VAL A 245 -1.21 11.57 -0.38
C VAL A 245 -2.15 11.63 0.82
N SER A 246 -2.09 10.63 1.70
CA SER A 246 -2.89 10.54 2.91
C SER A 246 -2.78 11.77 3.81
N LEU A 247 -1.58 12.38 3.93
CA LEU A 247 -1.39 13.63 4.72
C LEU A 247 -2.18 14.82 4.18
N ARG A 248 -2.56 14.80 2.90
CA ARG A 248 -3.28 15.90 2.25
C ARG A 248 -4.79 15.74 2.33
N VAL A 249 -5.28 14.51 2.28
CA VAL A 249 -6.70 14.22 2.12
C VAL A 249 -7.35 13.64 3.37
N ASN A 250 -6.58 13.08 4.33
CA ASN A 250 -7.10 12.49 5.57
C ASN A 250 -6.67 13.34 6.78
N LYS A 251 -7.10 14.61 6.83
CA LYS A 251 -6.71 15.55 7.89
C LYS A 251 -7.58 15.42 9.13
N ASP A 252 -8.86 15.22 8.94
CA ASP A 252 -9.83 15.16 10.02
C ASP A 252 -9.90 13.77 10.65
N VAL A 253 -10.31 13.71 11.92
CA VAL A 253 -10.48 12.45 12.65
C VAL A 253 -11.45 11.51 11.91
N ALA A 254 -12.57 12.04 11.41
CA ALA A 254 -13.54 11.26 10.65
C ALA A 254 -12.92 10.59 9.41
N ASP A 255 -12.07 11.30 8.67
CA ASP A 255 -11.36 10.73 7.50
C ASP A 255 -10.39 9.60 7.89
N LYS A 256 -9.74 9.72 9.07
CA LYS A 256 -8.79 8.71 9.56
C LYS A 256 -9.51 7.46 10.08
N VAL A 257 -10.65 7.63 10.75
CA VAL A 257 -11.44 6.54 11.34
C VAL A 257 -12.20 5.76 10.27
N GLU A 258 -12.77 6.46 9.29
CA GLU A 258 -13.63 5.86 8.26
C GLU A 258 -12.85 5.41 7.00
N ARG A 259 -11.53 5.45 7.01
CA ARG A 259 -10.69 5.03 5.90
C ARG A 259 -10.61 3.50 5.81
N GLY A 260 -11.29 2.91 4.84
CA GLY A 260 -11.36 1.47 4.63
C GLY A 260 -12.58 0.83 5.30
N ASN A 261 -12.41 -0.31 5.94
CA ASN A 261 -13.50 -1.01 6.60
C ASN A 261 -13.93 -0.30 7.90
N LYS A 262 -15.12 -0.65 8.39
CA LYS A 262 -15.57 -0.20 9.71
C LYS A 262 -14.58 -0.67 10.79
N ALA A 263 -14.16 0.24 11.66
CA ALA A 263 -13.29 -0.08 12.79
C ALA A 263 -13.98 -1.09 13.74
N ALA A 264 -13.20 -2.04 14.24
CA ALA A 264 -13.64 -3.06 15.20
C ALA A 264 -13.51 -2.60 16.66
N VAL A 265 -13.14 -1.34 16.89
CA VAL A 265 -13.03 -0.70 18.19
C VAL A 265 -13.68 0.67 18.10
N GLU A 266 -14.39 1.06 19.13
CA GLU A 266 -14.96 2.41 19.20
C GLU A 266 -13.85 3.46 19.40
N GLU A 267 -13.94 4.57 18.66
CA GLU A 267 -12.93 5.64 18.68
C GLU A 267 -12.60 6.12 20.08
N HIS A 268 -13.63 6.41 20.89
CA HIS A 268 -13.44 6.93 22.23
C HIS A 268 -12.76 5.93 23.18
N GLU A 269 -13.03 4.63 23.04
CA GLU A 269 -12.37 3.57 23.83
C GLU A 269 -10.89 3.47 23.49
N LEU A 270 -10.58 3.49 22.19
CA LEU A 270 -9.22 3.47 21.68
C LEU A 270 -8.43 4.68 22.18
N LEU A 271 -8.97 5.88 22.00
CA LEU A 271 -8.31 7.12 22.42
C LEU A 271 -8.15 7.21 23.93
N ASN A 272 -9.15 6.77 24.72
CA ASN A 272 -9.04 6.72 26.17
C ASN A 272 -7.91 5.78 26.62
N TRP A 273 -7.79 4.62 25.99
CA TRP A 273 -6.70 3.68 26.28
C TRP A 273 -5.34 4.27 25.95
N LEU A 274 -5.20 4.89 24.77
CA LEU A 274 -3.96 5.52 24.31
C LEU A 274 -3.58 6.74 25.15
N ASN A 275 -4.52 7.61 25.50
CA ASN A 275 -4.30 8.81 26.33
C ASN A 275 -3.82 8.48 27.76
N ALA A 276 -4.10 7.26 28.24
CA ALA A 276 -3.62 6.77 29.52
C ALA A 276 -2.17 6.23 29.48
N LYS A 277 -1.49 6.28 28.31
CA LYS A 277 -0.14 5.77 28.09
C LYS A 277 0.89 6.91 28.02
N GLU A 278 2.12 6.58 28.40
CA GLU A 278 3.24 7.51 28.22
C GLU A 278 3.61 7.69 26.75
N CYS A 279 4.19 8.83 26.41
CA CYS A 279 4.67 9.09 25.05
C CYS A 279 5.69 8.01 24.62
N ASN A 280 5.57 7.52 23.39
CA ASN A 280 6.46 6.52 22.78
C ASN A 280 6.54 5.18 23.55
N SER A 281 5.51 4.82 24.33
CA SER A 281 5.53 3.59 25.17
C SER A 281 4.82 2.40 24.53
N VAL A 282 4.02 2.61 23.49
CA VAL A 282 3.16 1.60 22.88
C VAL A 282 3.69 1.16 21.52
N LEU A 283 3.79 -0.13 21.29
CA LEU A 283 4.09 -0.74 19.99
C LEU A 283 2.79 -1.05 19.25
N TYR A 284 2.64 -0.58 18.00
CA TYR A 284 1.52 -0.93 17.15
C TYR A 284 1.86 -2.09 16.22
N ILE A 285 1.03 -3.14 16.18
CA ILE A 285 1.26 -4.35 15.39
C ILE A 285 0.10 -4.58 14.42
N CYS A 286 0.37 -4.50 13.11
CA CYS A 286 -0.62 -4.74 12.08
C CYS A 286 0.03 -5.28 10.79
N PHE A 287 -0.58 -6.33 10.22
CA PHE A 287 -0.08 -7.02 9.03
C PHE A 287 -0.92 -6.74 7.77
N GLY A 288 -1.68 -5.65 7.77
CA GLY A 288 -2.50 -5.22 6.63
C GLY A 288 -3.79 -6.03 6.47
N SER A 289 -4.45 -5.80 5.32
CA SER A 289 -5.82 -6.28 5.09
C SER A 289 -5.94 -7.72 4.61
N SER A 290 -4.89 -8.31 4.07
CA SER A 290 -4.96 -9.63 3.39
C SER A 290 -4.13 -10.72 4.05
N SER A 291 -3.35 -10.37 5.08
CA SER A 291 -2.45 -11.33 5.74
C SER A 291 -3.21 -12.24 6.69
N LYS A 292 -2.88 -13.53 6.62
CA LYS A 292 -3.38 -14.57 7.53
C LYS A 292 -2.18 -15.31 8.10
N PHE A 293 -2.24 -15.65 9.38
CA PHE A 293 -1.19 -16.42 10.05
C PHE A 293 -1.74 -17.74 10.56
N PRO A 294 -0.95 -18.84 10.52
CA PRO A 294 -1.30 -20.06 11.21
C PRO A 294 -1.29 -19.82 12.73
N THR A 295 -2.14 -20.55 13.44
CA THR A 295 -2.25 -20.47 14.91
C THR A 295 -0.89 -20.57 15.62
N ALA A 296 0.00 -21.44 15.13
CA ALA A 296 1.35 -21.58 15.68
C ALA A 296 2.16 -20.26 15.64
N GLN A 297 2.04 -19.46 14.56
CA GLN A 297 2.69 -18.15 14.46
C GLN A 297 2.07 -17.13 15.42
N LEU A 298 0.73 -17.11 15.52
CA LEU A 298 0.03 -16.21 16.44
C LEU A 298 0.42 -16.48 17.90
N ILE A 299 0.58 -17.75 18.27
CA ILE A 299 1.06 -18.15 19.61
C ILE A 299 2.49 -17.65 19.88
N GLU A 300 3.40 -17.80 18.91
CA GLU A 300 4.77 -17.27 19.05
C GLU A 300 4.78 -15.74 19.17
N MET A 301 3.90 -15.04 18.43
CA MET A 301 3.71 -13.59 18.54
C MET A 301 3.23 -13.19 19.93
N ALA A 302 2.16 -13.83 20.43
CA ALA A 302 1.62 -13.56 21.76
C ALA A 302 2.69 -13.71 22.85
N HIS A 303 3.42 -14.84 22.85
CA HIS A 303 4.48 -15.08 23.82
C HIS A 303 5.65 -14.11 23.69
N GLY A 304 6.08 -13.77 22.47
CA GLY A 304 7.15 -12.81 22.25
C GLY A 304 6.78 -11.39 22.72
N LEU A 305 5.55 -10.96 22.46
CA LEU A 305 5.01 -9.68 22.91
C LEU A 305 4.88 -9.65 24.45
N GLU A 306 4.34 -10.69 25.06
CA GLU A 306 4.22 -10.80 26.52
C GLU A 306 5.58 -10.77 27.20
N ALA A 307 6.58 -11.52 26.68
CA ALA A 307 7.94 -11.58 27.19
C ALA A 307 8.75 -10.29 26.99
N SER A 308 8.39 -9.48 25.99
CA SER A 308 9.04 -8.20 25.73
C SER A 308 8.88 -7.21 26.89
N GLY A 309 7.78 -7.31 27.65
CA GLY A 309 7.44 -6.40 28.74
C GLY A 309 6.83 -5.06 28.29
N HIS A 310 6.84 -4.75 26.99
CA HIS A 310 6.33 -3.48 26.45
C HIS A 310 4.81 -3.48 26.29
N GLN A 311 4.22 -2.29 26.24
CA GLN A 311 2.81 -2.09 25.94
C GLN A 311 2.60 -2.16 24.42
N PHE A 312 1.43 -2.68 24.01
CA PHE A 312 1.16 -2.84 22.58
C PHE A 312 -0.33 -2.78 22.23
N ILE A 313 -0.59 -2.41 20.97
CA ILE A 313 -1.86 -2.65 20.26
C ILE A 313 -1.58 -3.70 19.20
N TRP A 314 -2.33 -4.81 19.21
CA TRP A 314 -2.21 -5.86 18.22
C TRP A 314 -3.51 -6.05 17.45
N VAL A 315 -3.46 -5.79 16.14
CA VAL A 315 -4.57 -6.01 15.23
C VAL A 315 -4.53 -7.46 14.72
N VAL A 316 -5.52 -8.24 15.11
CA VAL A 316 -5.65 -9.65 14.73
C VAL A 316 -6.84 -9.82 13.81
N ARG A 317 -6.61 -10.47 12.67
CA ARG A 317 -7.67 -10.90 11.78
C ARG A 317 -7.98 -12.36 12.02
N GLN A 318 -9.08 -12.60 12.67
CA GLN A 318 -9.57 -13.95 12.95
C GLN A 318 -10.94 -14.14 12.36
N LYS A 319 -11.22 -15.36 11.86
CA LYS A 319 -12.59 -15.76 11.49
C LYS A 319 -13.31 -16.34 12.70
N ASP A 320 -14.61 -16.07 12.80
CA ASP A 320 -15.46 -16.74 13.76
C ASP A 320 -15.38 -18.27 13.58
N GLY A 321 -15.20 -19.00 14.68
CA GLY A 321 -15.12 -20.46 14.69
C GLY A 321 -13.72 -21.06 14.51
N ASP A 322 -12.65 -20.25 14.58
CA ASP A 322 -11.28 -20.75 14.55
C ASP A 322 -10.88 -21.39 15.89
N GLN A 323 -10.18 -22.54 15.86
CA GLN A 323 -9.68 -23.27 17.05
C GLN A 323 -8.77 -22.43 17.97
N SER A 324 -8.34 -21.25 17.48
CA SER A 324 -7.50 -20.31 18.25
C SER A 324 -8.30 -19.43 19.23
N GLU A 325 -9.62 -19.45 19.25
CA GLU A 325 -10.44 -18.55 20.10
C GLU A 325 -10.14 -18.70 21.60
N GLY A 326 -9.97 -19.92 22.09
CA GLY A 326 -9.73 -20.16 23.52
C GLY A 326 -8.45 -19.52 24.04
N TRP A 327 -7.29 -19.84 23.43
CA TRP A 327 -6.00 -19.32 23.88
C TRP A 327 -5.84 -17.80 23.64
N LEU A 328 -6.40 -17.28 22.52
CA LEU A 328 -6.33 -15.86 22.24
C LEU A 328 -7.21 -15.05 23.20
N GLY A 329 -8.38 -15.57 23.56
CA GLY A 329 -9.25 -14.97 24.59
C GLY A 329 -8.58 -14.92 25.96
N ASP A 330 -7.89 -16.00 26.37
CA ASP A 330 -7.12 -16.03 27.60
C ASP A 330 -5.94 -15.04 27.57
N PHE A 331 -5.25 -14.94 26.44
CA PHE A 331 -4.18 -13.97 26.25
C PHE A 331 -4.70 -12.54 26.35
N GLU A 332 -5.78 -12.24 25.63
CA GLU A 332 -6.42 -10.92 25.64
C GLU A 332 -6.86 -10.50 27.04
N LYS A 333 -7.46 -11.43 27.81
CA LYS A 333 -7.85 -11.21 29.19
C LYS A 333 -6.63 -10.83 30.06
N ARG A 334 -5.54 -11.61 30.00
CA ARG A 334 -4.30 -11.29 30.75
C ARG A 334 -3.71 -9.94 30.38
N MET A 335 -3.69 -9.60 29.08
CA MET A 335 -3.16 -8.31 28.61
C MET A 335 -4.03 -7.13 29.05
N LYS A 336 -5.35 -7.32 29.08
CA LYS A 336 -6.30 -6.32 29.57
C LYS A 336 -6.18 -6.12 31.09
N GLU A 337 -6.12 -7.20 31.87
CA GLU A 337 -5.98 -7.16 33.34
C GLU A 337 -4.65 -6.49 33.77
N SER A 338 -3.57 -6.75 33.04
CA SER A 338 -2.27 -6.09 33.26
C SER A 338 -2.17 -4.68 32.66
N ASN A 339 -3.20 -4.21 31.94
CA ASN A 339 -3.21 -2.96 31.18
C ASN A 339 -2.03 -2.80 30.20
N ARG A 340 -1.50 -3.92 29.68
CA ARG A 340 -0.32 -3.95 28.80
C ARG A 340 -0.65 -4.08 27.31
N GLY A 341 -1.78 -4.68 26.95
CA GLY A 341 -2.12 -4.93 25.56
C GLY A 341 -3.58 -4.62 25.25
N LEU A 342 -3.80 -4.03 24.09
CA LEU A 342 -5.11 -3.89 23.46
C LEU A 342 -5.13 -4.76 22.20
N ILE A 343 -6.03 -5.73 22.15
CA ILE A 343 -6.23 -6.62 21.00
C ILE A 343 -7.44 -6.09 20.21
N ILE A 344 -7.24 -5.76 18.94
CA ILE A 344 -8.30 -5.32 18.03
C ILE A 344 -8.59 -6.47 17.04
N ARG A 345 -9.76 -7.09 17.18
CA ARG A 345 -10.19 -8.20 16.32
C ARG A 345 -10.92 -7.66 15.08
N GLY A 346 -10.17 -7.34 14.05
CA GLY A 346 -10.75 -6.82 12.82
C GLY A 346 -9.99 -5.62 12.23
N TRP A 347 -10.71 -4.61 11.78
CA TRP A 347 -10.13 -3.40 11.21
C TRP A 347 -9.81 -2.38 12.30
N ALA A 348 -8.63 -1.75 12.20
CA ALA A 348 -8.22 -0.69 13.09
C ALA A 348 -8.04 0.64 12.31
N PRO A 349 -8.34 1.80 12.91
CA PRO A 349 -8.11 3.11 12.31
C PRO A 349 -6.61 3.46 12.36
N GLN A 350 -5.82 2.82 11.48
CA GLN A 350 -4.35 2.79 11.54
C GLN A 350 -3.71 4.16 11.59
N ILE A 351 -4.14 5.10 10.74
CA ILE A 351 -3.55 6.46 10.72
C ILE A 351 -3.79 7.16 12.06
N LEU A 352 -5.00 7.08 12.61
CA LEU A 352 -5.31 7.67 13.91
C LEU A 352 -4.43 7.11 15.03
N ILE A 353 -4.19 5.79 15.00
CA ILE A 353 -3.32 5.12 15.98
C ILE A 353 -1.87 5.57 15.81
N LEU A 354 -1.31 5.47 14.59
CA LEU A 354 0.10 5.78 14.32
C LEU A 354 0.47 7.23 14.63
N GLU A 355 -0.44 8.17 14.47
CA GLU A 355 -0.22 9.58 14.79
C GLU A 355 -0.34 9.91 16.28
N HIS A 356 -0.79 8.96 17.12
CA HIS A 356 -0.97 9.22 18.53
C HIS A 356 0.37 9.27 19.27
N PRO A 357 0.62 10.26 20.16
CA PRO A 357 1.92 10.43 20.85
C PRO A 357 2.39 9.22 21.67
N ALA A 358 1.48 8.37 22.13
CA ALA A 358 1.81 7.17 22.86
C ALA A 358 2.52 6.10 22.01
N ILE A 359 2.37 6.14 20.69
CA ILE A 359 2.98 5.15 19.79
C ILE A 359 4.47 5.44 19.63
N GLY A 360 5.30 4.46 19.97
CA GLY A 360 6.76 4.53 19.91
C GLY A 360 7.39 3.69 18.80
N GLY A 361 6.61 2.84 18.12
CA GLY A 361 7.08 1.99 17.04
C GLY A 361 5.97 1.18 16.38
N GLN A 362 6.29 0.59 15.23
CA GLN A 362 5.36 -0.20 14.44
C GLN A 362 5.96 -1.55 14.06
N VAL A 363 5.19 -2.64 14.20
CA VAL A 363 5.45 -3.91 13.48
C VAL A 363 4.61 -3.92 12.22
N THR A 364 5.27 -4.04 11.08
CA THR A 364 4.61 -3.97 9.77
C THR A 364 5.00 -5.14 8.88
N HIS A 365 4.03 -5.61 8.07
CA HIS A 365 4.31 -6.57 6.99
C HIS A 365 5.08 -5.94 5.81
N CYS A 366 5.52 -4.69 5.93
CA CYS A 366 6.21 -3.94 4.88
C CYS A 366 5.39 -3.69 3.61
N GLY A 367 4.05 -3.75 3.65
CA GLY A 367 3.23 -3.25 2.53
C GLY A 367 3.41 -1.74 2.39
N SER A 368 3.52 -1.24 1.15
CA SER A 368 3.90 0.15 0.85
C SER A 368 3.05 1.20 1.56
N ASN A 369 1.75 0.99 1.70
CA ASN A 369 0.87 1.93 2.43
C ASN A 369 1.24 2.00 3.91
N SER A 370 1.32 0.84 4.58
CA SER A 370 1.62 0.78 6.02
C SER A 370 3.03 1.29 6.33
N LEU A 371 3.98 1.03 5.41
CA LEU A 371 5.32 1.58 5.53
C LEU A 371 5.28 3.11 5.46
N LEU A 372 4.63 3.66 4.44
CA LEU A 372 4.55 5.12 4.26
C LEU A 372 3.79 5.79 5.41
N GLU A 373 2.73 5.18 5.93
CA GLU A 373 1.98 5.68 7.09
C GLU A 373 2.86 5.72 8.34
N GLY A 374 3.68 4.68 8.59
CA GLY A 374 4.66 4.68 9.67
C GLY A 374 5.78 5.72 9.48
N VAL A 375 6.26 5.89 8.24
CA VAL A 375 7.23 6.94 7.88
C VAL A 375 6.66 8.33 8.18
N THR A 376 5.42 8.60 7.77
CA THR A 376 4.79 9.91 7.98
C THR A 376 4.53 10.22 9.45
N ALA A 377 4.28 9.19 10.25
CA ALA A 377 4.17 9.29 11.70
C ALA A 377 5.54 9.46 12.39
N GLY A 378 6.65 9.24 11.65
CA GLY A 378 8.01 9.33 12.18
C GLY A 378 8.39 8.16 13.09
N LEU A 379 7.84 6.98 12.85
CA LEU A 379 7.97 5.80 13.70
C LEU A 379 9.07 4.85 13.20
N PRO A 380 9.91 4.32 14.08
CA PRO A 380 10.79 3.20 13.76
C PRO A 380 9.97 1.91 13.62
N MET A 381 10.49 0.93 12.85
CA MET A 381 9.74 -0.24 12.44
C MET A 381 10.42 -1.57 12.74
N ILE A 382 9.62 -2.58 13.09
CA ILE A 382 10.00 -3.98 12.97
C ILE A 382 9.43 -4.49 11.66
N ALA A 383 10.31 -4.80 10.71
CA ALA A 383 9.97 -5.31 9.39
C ALA A 383 9.70 -6.81 9.45
N TRP A 384 8.51 -7.21 8.99
CA TRP A 384 8.06 -8.60 8.95
C TRP A 384 7.41 -8.91 7.60
N PRO A 385 8.19 -9.01 6.52
CA PRO A 385 7.66 -9.22 5.17
C PRO A 385 7.00 -10.59 5.04
N LEU A 386 6.00 -10.69 4.16
CA LEU A 386 5.23 -11.91 3.89
C LEU A 386 5.23 -12.26 2.39
N TYR A 387 4.70 -11.38 1.53
CA TYR A 387 4.52 -11.60 0.09
C TYR A 387 4.66 -10.29 -0.71
N ALA A 388 4.29 -10.30 -1.99
CA ALA A 388 4.39 -9.18 -2.93
C ALA A 388 5.82 -8.58 -2.96
N GLU A 389 5.94 -7.25 -2.90
CA GLU A 389 7.22 -6.53 -2.87
C GLU A 389 7.83 -6.38 -1.46
N GLN A 390 7.22 -6.97 -0.44
CA GLN A 390 7.48 -6.68 0.97
C GLN A 390 8.92 -7.01 1.41
N PHE A 391 9.57 -8.04 0.85
CA PHE A 391 10.96 -8.35 1.14
C PHE A 391 11.93 -7.29 0.58
N TYR A 392 11.60 -6.65 -0.54
CA TYR A 392 12.35 -5.48 -0.98
C TYR A 392 12.16 -4.32 -0.01
N LEU A 393 10.92 -4.08 0.43
CA LEU A 393 10.63 -2.99 1.37
C LEU A 393 11.21 -3.21 2.77
N GLU A 394 11.40 -4.45 3.21
CA GLU A 394 12.23 -4.76 4.38
C GLU A 394 13.65 -4.21 4.20
N LYS A 395 14.28 -4.45 3.03
CA LYS A 395 15.63 -3.94 2.73
C LYS A 395 15.66 -2.40 2.70
N LEU A 396 14.64 -1.78 2.12
CA LEU A 396 14.52 -0.32 2.16
C LEU A 396 14.52 0.20 3.59
N VAL A 397 13.70 -0.37 4.47
CA VAL A 397 13.55 0.05 5.88
C VAL A 397 14.83 -0.19 6.68
N THR A 398 15.46 -1.36 6.51
CA THR A 398 16.55 -1.82 7.40
C THR A 398 17.93 -1.41 6.88
N GLU A 399 18.17 -1.42 5.58
CA GLU A 399 19.49 -1.25 4.99
C GLU A 399 19.69 0.15 4.38
N VAL A 400 18.65 0.70 3.72
CA VAL A 400 18.74 2.00 3.04
C VAL A 400 18.38 3.13 3.99
N LEU A 401 17.16 3.13 4.51
CA LEU A 401 16.64 4.18 5.40
C LEU A 401 17.16 4.03 6.83
N LYS A 402 17.47 2.81 7.25
CA LYS A 402 17.95 2.47 8.60
C LYS A 402 17.02 2.98 9.71
N ILE A 403 15.70 2.86 9.46
CA ILE A 403 14.63 3.24 10.39
C ILE A 403 13.92 2.03 10.99
N GLY A 404 14.49 0.83 10.82
CA GLY A 404 13.88 -0.39 11.34
C GLY A 404 14.83 -1.56 11.44
N VAL A 405 14.33 -2.64 12.02
CA VAL A 405 15.01 -3.93 12.17
C VAL A 405 14.16 -5.06 11.59
N ALA A 406 14.81 -6.08 11.03
CA ALA A 406 14.14 -7.28 10.55
C ALA A 406 13.77 -8.20 11.72
N VAL A 407 12.57 -8.79 11.71
CA VAL A 407 12.18 -9.83 12.66
C VAL A 407 12.86 -11.18 12.38
N GLY A 408 13.40 -11.33 11.16
CA GLY A 408 14.09 -12.54 10.72
C GLY A 408 13.20 -13.52 9.95
N LYS A 409 12.13 -13.07 9.31
CA LYS A 409 11.36 -13.86 8.33
C LYS A 409 12.23 -14.08 7.08
N LYS A 410 12.31 -15.34 6.61
CA LYS A 410 13.25 -15.71 5.53
C LYS A 410 12.59 -16.02 4.21
N GLU A 411 11.32 -16.43 4.21
CA GLU A 411 10.68 -17.00 3.02
C GLU A 411 9.45 -16.19 2.61
N TRP A 412 9.40 -15.86 1.32
CA TRP A 412 8.25 -15.27 0.67
C TRP A 412 7.13 -16.31 0.50
N SER A 413 5.90 -15.98 0.92
CA SER A 413 4.73 -16.85 0.76
C SER A 413 3.44 -16.05 0.80
N ILE A 414 2.57 -16.21 -0.20
CA ILE A 414 1.24 -15.59 -0.24
C ILE A 414 0.35 -16.14 0.88
N TRP A 415 0.45 -17.44 1.14
CA TRP A 415 -0.33 -18.11 2.17
C TRP A 415 0.58 -18.44 3.34
N ALA A 416 0.48 -17.67 4.40
CA ALA A 416 1.26 -17.93 5.61
C ALA A 416 0.95 -19.32 6.23
N GLU A 417 -0.19 -19.92 5.87
CA GLU A 417 -0.57 -21.28 6.25
C GLU A 417 0.34 -22.35 5.60
N GLU A 418 0.96 -22.04 4.46
CA GLU A 418 1.87 -22.94 3.74
C GLU A 418 3.33 -22.85 4.21
N THR A 419 3.68 -21.81 4.98
CA THR A 419 5.04 -21.64 5.49
C THR A 419 5.36 -22.64 6.59
N LYS A 420 6.37 -23.47 6.36
CA LYS A 420 6.89 -24.43 7.34
C LYS A 420 7.66 -23.76 8.47
N GLU A 421 8.16 -22.55 8.24
CA GLU A 421 8.99 -21.82 9.22
C GLU A 421 8.19 -20.75 9.94
N VAL A 422 8.18 -20.85 11.27
CA VAL A 422 7.54 -19.91 12.19
C VAL A 422 8.61 -19.01 12.79
N VAL A 423 8.44 -17.70 12.73
CA VAL A 423 9.28 -16.75 13.46
C VAL A 423 9.09 -16.97 14.96
N LYS A 424 10.18 -17.33 15.65
CA LYS A 424 10.15 -17.74 17.04
C LYS A 424 10.01 -16.55 18.00
N ARG A 425 9.34 -16.79 19.14
CA ARG A 425 9.10 -15.79 20.19
C ARG A 425 10.36 -15.03 20.62
N ASN A 426 11.51 -15.70 20.69
CA ASN A 426 12.77 -15.07 21.09
C ASN A 426 13.24 -14.00 20.09
N ASN A 427 13.00 -14.20 18.79
CA ASN A 427 13.32 -13.19 17.76
C ASN A 427 12.38 -12.00 17.87
N ILE A 428 11.09 -12.25 18.12
CA ILE A 428 10.08 -11.23 18.30
C ILE A 428 10.39 -10.39 19.55
N GLU A 429 10.61 -11.05 20.68
CA GLU A 429 11.01 -10.41 21.94
C GLU A 429 12.26 -9.53 21.76
N LYS A 430 13.30 -10.08 21.13
CA LYS A 430 14.55 -9.37 20.86
C LYS A 430 14.32 -8.12 20.00
N ALA A 431 13.56 -8.23 18.92
CA ALA A 431 13.27 -7.12 18.04
C ALA A 431 12.46 -6.02 18.76
N VAL A 432 11.46 -6.40 19.55
CA VAL A 432 10.64 -5.45 20.33
C VAL A 432 11.48 -4.76 21.40
N LYS A 433 12.25 -5.49 22.20
CA LYS A 433 13.14 -4.92 23.23
C LYS A 433 14.19 -4.00 22.64
N PHE A 434 14.71 -4.32 21.46
CA PHE A 434 15.65 -3.44 20.75
C PHE A 434 14.97 -2.15 20.31
N LEU A 435 13.86 -2.25 19.56
CA LEU A 435 13.18 -1.08 18.98
C LEU A 435 12.64 -0.12 20.05
N MET A 436 12.02 -0.67 21.10
CA MET A 436 11.38 0.09 22.18
C MET A 436 12.33 0.44 23.32
N GLY A 437 13.56 -0.07 23.29
CA GLY A 437 14.55 0.14 24.31
C GLY A 437 15.22 1.52 24.26
N SER A 438 16.06 1.81 25.27
CA SER A 438 16.78 3.09 25.43
C SER A 438 18.23 3.07 24.90
N GLY A 439 18.65 2.00 24.18
CA GLY A 439 20.00 1.90 23.61
C GLY A 439 20.28 2.97 22.55
N GLU A 440 21.55 3.31 22.38
CA GLU A 440 22.02 4.36 21.45
C GLU A 440 21.59 4.10 20.00
N GLU A 441 21.79 2.88 19.48
CA GLU A 441 21.35 2.50 18.13
C GLU A 441 19.84 2.68 17.92
N ALA A 442 19.02 2.31 18.91
CA ALA A 442 17.57 2.50 18.85
C ALA A 442 17.19 3.99 18.90
N ALA A 443 17.93 4.81 19.66
CA ALA A 443 17.75 6.26 19.70
C ALA A 443 18.07 6.91 18.35
N GLU A 444 19.19 6.53 17.73
CA GLU A 444 19.55 7.00 16.38
C GLU A 444 18.53 6.59 15.32
N MET A 445 18.02 5.34 15.39
CA MET A 445 16.98 4.85 14.51
C MET A 445 15.69 5.68 14.64
N ARG A 446 15.25 5.97 15.86
CA ARG A 446 14.09 6.85 16.13
C ARG A 446 14.31 8.26 15.61
N ASN A 447 15.53 8.81 15.75
CA ASN A 447 15.84 10.13 15.21
C ASN A 447 15.75 10.16 13.68
N ARG A 448 16.33 9.16 12.98
CA ARG A 448 16.19 9.04 11.52
C ARG A 448 14.74 8.92 11.08
N ALA A 449 13.95 8.09 11.77
CA ALA A 449 12.52 7.95 11.48
C ALA A 449 11.76 9.28 11.64
N LYS A 450 12.04 10.02 12.72
CA LYS A 450 11.45 11.34 12.98
C LYS A 450 11.84 12.38 11.92
N GLU A 451 13.11 12.42 11.52
CA GLU A 451 13.59 13.32 10.46
C GLU A 451 12.90 13.00 9.13
N LEU A 452 12.76 11.71 8.79
CA LEU A 452 12.08 11.29 7.58
C LEU A 452 10.57 11.64 7.62
N GLY A 453 9.91 11.50 8.77
CA GLY A 453 8.53 11.95 8.97
C GLY A 453 8.38 13.46 8.81
N ASN A 454 9.36 14.26 9.25
CA ASN A 454 9.39 15.70 9.01
C ASN A 454 9.58 16.02 7.51
N ALA A 455 10.45 15.27 6.82
CA ALA A 455 10.65 15.41 5.38
C ALA A 455 9.36 15.07 4.61
N ALA A 456 8.65 14.00 4.99
CA ALA A 456 7.38 13.61 4.40
C ALA A 456 6.32 14.72 4.50
N ARG A 457 6.20 15.38 5.67
CA ARG A 457 5.30 16.53 5.86
C ARG A 457 5.69 17.71 4.97
N LYS A 458 6.98 18.05 4.93
CA LYS A 458 7.49 19.15 4.08
C LYS A 458 7.27 18.87 2.58
N ALA A 459 7.41 17.62 2.14
CA ALA A 459 7.23 17.25 0.73
C ALA A 459 5.84 17.62 0.18
N VAL A 460 4.80 17.58 1.02
CA VAL A 460 3.42 17.88 0.63
C VAL A 460 2.98 19.33 0.91
N GLU A 461 3.81 20.13 1.58
CA GLU A 461 3.55 21.56 1.82
C GLU A 461 3.78 22.39 0.54
N SER A 462 3.41 23.68 0.60
CA SER A 462 3.68 24.63 -0.49
C SER A 462 5.16 24.66 -0.82
N ARG A 463 5.50 24.47 -2.10
CA ARG A 463 6.86 24.33 -2.65
C ARG A 463 7.61 23.05 -2.28
N GLY A 464 6.98 22.12 -1.57
CA GLY A 464 7.54 20.78 -1.34
C GLY A 464 7.65 19.96 -2.64
N SER A 465 8.48 18.92 -2.62
CA SER A 465 8.78 18.09 -3.78
C SER A 465 7.51 17.46 -4.38
N SER A 466 6.70 16.80 -3.56
CA SER A 466 5.45 16.16 -4.00
C SER A 466 4.38 17.16 -4.43
N GLN A 467 4.28 18.32 -3.76
CA GLN A 467 3.36 19.38 -4.18
C GLN A 467 3.77 19.94 -5.56
N SER A 468 5.05 20.19 -5.78
CA SER A 468 5.58 20.70 -7.05
C SER A 468 5.37 19.70 -8.18
N ASN A 469 5.66 18.41 -7.95
CA ASN A 469 5.39 17.32 -8.89
C ASN A 469 3.91 17.24 -9.26
N PHE A 470 3.03 17.28 -8.26
CA PHE A 470 1.60 17.22 -8.49
C PHE A 470 1.07 18.41 -9.29
N MET A 471 1.51 19.63 -8.96
CA MET A 471 1.11 20.84 -9.72
C MET A 471 1.64 20.81 -11.15
N GLY A 472 2.87 20.32 -11.36
CA GLY A 472 3.44 20.11 -12.70
C GLY A 472 2.63 19.10 -13.52
N LEU A 473 2.19 17.99 -12.92
CA LEU A 473 1.31 17.01 -13.54
C LEU A 473 -0.02 17.64 -13.99
N ILE A 474 -0.71 18.33 -13.07
CA ILE A 474 -2.00 18.98 -13.40
C ILE A 474 -1.84 20.02 -14.51
N SER A 475 -0.79 20.85 -14.47
CA SER A 475 -0.49 21.83 -15.52
C SER A 475 -0.23 21.15 -16.87
N GLY A 476 0.54 20.06 -16.88
CA GLY A 476 0.81 19.27 -18.09
C GLY A 476 -0.46 18.71 -18.72
N LEU A 477 -1.37 18.13 -17.91
CA LEU A 477 -2.66 17.62 -18.38
C LEU A 477 -3.56 18.75 -18.95
N LYS A 478 -3.59 19.93 -18.30
CA LYS A 478 -4.33 21.09 -18.80
C LYS A 478 -3.80 21.56 -20.16
N SER A 479 -2.48 21.62 -20.32
CA SER A 479 -1.84 21.99 -21.60
C SER A 479 -2.17 21.00 -22.71
N LEU A 480 -2.17 19.69 -22.44
CA LEU A 480 -2.58 18.67 -23.39
C LEU A 480 -4.04 18.83 -23.83
N LYS A 481 -4.95 19.11 -22.88
CA LYS A 481 -6.35 19.36 -23.19
C LYS A 481 -6.50 20.59 -24.10
N CYS A 482 -5.82 21.68 -23.80
CA CYS A 482 -5.85 22.90 -24.62
C CYS A 482 -5.33 22.62 -26.05
N ALA A 483 -4.20 21.92 -26.20
CA ALA A 483 -3.64 21.58 -27.52
C ALA A 483 -4.60 20.70 -28.34
N ARG A 484 -5.25 19.72 -27.70
CA ARG A 484 -6.24 18.86 -28.36
C ARG A 484 -7.48 19.62 -28.86
N ASN A 485 -7.94 20.62 -28.11
CA ASN A 485 -9.11 21.40 -28.44
C ASN A 485 -8.82 22.47 -29.53
N SER A 486 -7.55 22.81 -29.77
CA SER A 486 -7.13 23.77 -30.81
C SER A 486 -6.82 23.16 -32.18
N ASP A 487 -7.17 21.88 -32.41
CA ASP A 487 -6.84 21.10 -33.64
C ASP A 487 -5.33 21.03 -33.97
N GLU A 488 -4.45 21.48 -33.08
CA GLU A 488 -3.00 21.41 -33.25
C GLU A 488 -2.40 20.04 -32.83
N TRP A 489 -3.25 19.07 -32.43
CA TRP A 489 -2.79 17.78 -31.98
C TRP A 489 -2.58 16.82 -33.17
N VAL A 490 -1.38 16.83 -33.75
CA VAL A 490 -0.89 15.76 -34.61
C VAL A 490 -0.21 14.75 -33.70
N GLY A 491 -0.81 13.56 -33.53
CA GLY A 491 -0.30 12.52 -32.65
C GLY A 491 1.17 12.17 -32.93
N ASN A 492 1.94 12.20 -31.89
CA ASN A 492 3.29 11.59 -31.82
C ASN A 492 3.19 10.21 -31.15
#